data_2d238e1357ed79e90a75e8e235a2ed3c
#
_entry.id   2d238e1357ed79e90a75e8e235a2ed3c
#
_cell.length_a   1.000
_cell.length_b   1.000
_cell.length_c   1.000
_cell.angle_alpha   90.00
_cell.angle_beta   90.00
_cell.angle_gamma   90.00
#
_symmetry.space_group_name_H-M   'P 1'
#
loop_
_entity.id
_entity.type
_entity.pdbx_description
1 polymer ?
#
loop_
_entity_poly.entity_id
_entity_poly.type
_entity_poly.pdbx_seq_one_letter_code
_entity_poly.pdbx_strand_id
1 'polypeptide(L)'
;TIQSMHRFDCPPVFRRDMGLMEVLRPAKEVPTTSWSAEDPMTIKPRLKTLVILIIGLWVFGTGDAILIAAGIGNTPWTVLAEGIAINIDWTVGQATFLVSALVLLLWVPLREKPGIGTILNAIIIAAAIEVMVPRLPTPGNQYLAIAQVLLGVVLIGVGSGIYLTANLGPGPRDGWMTGLQRAFGIPIARVRGAIEISVLAIGW
;
A
#
# COMPACT_ATOMS: atom_id res chain seq x y z
N THR A 1 25.80 -39.38 -0.87
CA THR A 1 26.68 -38.39 -0.27
C THR A 1 26.01 -37.01 -0.51
N ILE A 2 25.55 -36.46 0.56
CA ILE A 2 24.90 -35.18 0.75
C ILE A 2 25.96 -34.09 0.59
N GLN A 3 25.70 -33.05 -0.13
CA GLN A 3 26.05 -31.65 0.12
C GLN A 3 26.08 -30.84 -1.17
N SER A 4 25.07 -30.07 -1.42
CA SER A 4 25.23 -28.75 -1.99
C SER A 4 24.20 -27.83 -1.34
N MET A 5 24.55 -27.27 -0.19
CA MET A 5 23.91 -26.09 0.36
C MET A 5 24.15 -24.95 -0.62
N HIS A 6 23.13 -24.54 -1.34
CA HIS A 6 23.16 -23.28 -2.08
C HIS A 6 23.27 -22.13 -1.08
N ARG A 7 24.47 -21.57 -1.02
CA ARG A 7 24.77 -20.29 -0.38
C ARG A 7 23.98 -19.23 -1.13
N PHE A 8 22.96 -18.64 -0.48
CA PHE A 8 22.32 -17.46 -0.99
C PHE A 8 23.31 -16.30 -0.93
N ASP A 9 23.98 -16.03 -2.06
CA ASP A 9 24.75 -14.82 -2.23
C ASP A 9 23.79 -13.64 -2.25
N CYS A 10 23.76 -12.86 -1.16
CA CYS A 10 23.10 -11.57 -1.14
C CYS A 10 23.72 -10.66 -2.20
N PRO A 11 22.98 -10.16 -3.18
CA PRO A 11 23.52 -9.18 -4.11
C PRO A 11 23.89 -7.91 -3.34
N PRO A 12 25.03 -7.27 -3.63
CA PRO A 12 25.45 -6.06 -2.97
C PRO A 12 24.45 -4.93 -3.25
N VAL A 13 23.95 -4.33 -2.18
CA VAL A 13 22.82 -3.38 -2.15
C VAL A 13 23.11 -2.03 -2.82
N PHE A 14 24.30 -1.78 -3.37
CA PHE A 14 24.55 -0.55 -4.14
C PHE A 14 25.79 -0.71 -5.03
N ARG A 15 25.58 -0.96 -6.32
CA ARG A 15 26.63 -0.74 -7.31
C ARG A 15 26.60 0.73 -7.73
N ARG A 16 27.74 1.42 -7.62
CA ARG A 16 27.95 2.84 -7.88
C ARG A 16 27.70 3.28 -9.34
N ASP A 17 27.41 2.34 -10.26
CA ASP A 17 27.36 2.58 -11.70
C ASP A 17 26.03 2.13 -12.35
N MET A 18 24.93 2.10 -11.59
CA MET A 18 23.62 1.81 -12.19
C MET A 18 23.14 2.99 -13.02
N GLY A 19 23.06 2.84 -14.34
CA GLY A 19 22.46 3.82 -15.24
C GLY A 19 20.99 4.06 -14.89
N LEU A 20 20.49 5.29 -15.17
CA LEU A 20 19.12 5.72 -14.87
C LEU A 20 18.05 4.72 -15.36
N MET A 21 18.32 4.03 -16.48
CA MET A 21 17.43 3.01 -17.05
C MET A 21 17.32 1.73 -16.21
N GLU A 22 18.31 1.42 -15.41
CA GLU A 22 18.31 0.22 -14.55
C GLU A 22 17.54 0.47 -13.25
N VAL A 23 17.56 1.71 -12.76
CA VAL A 23 16.76 2.17 -11.62
C VAL A 23 15.25 2.14 -11.92
N LEU A 24 14.88 2.34 -13.19
CA LEU A 24 13.48 2.36 -13.64
C LEU A 24 12.92 0.96 -13.95
N ARG A 25 13.73 -0.11 -13.92
CA ARG A 25 13.21 -1.47 -14.08
C ARG A 25 12.46 -1.90 -12.82
N PRO A 26 11.24 -2.46 -12.96
CA PRO A 26 10.51 -2.99 -11.82
C PRO A 26 11.35 -4.07 -11.13
N ALA A 27 11.53 -3.94 -9.82
CA ALA A 27 12.23 -4.93 -9.02
C ALA A 27 11.46 -6.27 -9.09
N LYS A 28 12.16 -7.37 -9.35
CA LYS A 28 11.56 -8.72 -9.39
C LYS A 28 11.17 -9.20 -7.99
N GLU A 29 11.85 -8.71 -6.97
CA GLU A 29 11.66 -9.07 -5.57
C GLU A 29 11.70 -7.81 -4.71
N VAL A 30 11.00 -7.83 -3.57
CA VAL A 30 11.05 -6.74 -2.61
C VAL A 30 12.47 -6.69 -2.02
N PRO A 31 13.14 -5.52 -2.02
CA PRO A 31 14.48 -5.40 -1.42
C PRO A 31 14.45 -5.79 0.06
N THR A 32 15.30 -6.73 0.45
CA THR A 32 15.48 -7.09 1.85
C THR A 32 16.40 -6.10 2.54
N THR A 33 16.03 -5.68 3.74
CA THR A 33 16.78 -4.75 4.59
C THR A 33 17.08 -5.41 5.94
N SER A 34 17.87 -4.77 6.77
CA SER A 34 18.21 -5.30 8.11
C SER A 34 17.00 -5.43 9.05
N TRP A 35 15.86 -4.87 8.68
CA TRP A 35 14.59 -4.92 9.43
C TRP A 35 13.52 -5.77 8.75
N SER A 36 13.74 -6.29 7.55
CA SER A 36 12.79 -7.16 6.86
C SER A 36 12.58 -8.46 7.63
N ALA A 37 11.34 -8.95 7.64
CA ALA A 37 11.04 -10.29 8.14
C ALA A 37 11.56 -11.33 7.16
N GLU A 38 12.10 -12.42 7.67
CA GLU A 38 12.59 -13.55 6.87
C GLU A 38 11.42 -14.33 6.23
N ASP A 39 10.31 -14.42 6.98
CA ASP A 39 9.07 -15.06 6.50
C ASP A 39 7.91 -14.04 6.52
N PRO A 40 7.27 -13.78 5.36
CA PRO A 40 6.14 -12.86 5.27
C PRO A 40 4.92 -13.28 6.10
N MET A 41 4.82 -14.56 6.44
CA MET A 41 3.70 -15.13 7.21
C MET A 41 4.00 -15.27 8.70
N THR A 42 5.13 -14.73 9.18
CA THR A 42 5.49 -14.82 10.60
C THR A 42 4.46 -14.13 11.49
N ILE A 43 4.00 -14.86 12.52
CA ILE A 43 3.04 -14.35 13.50
C ILE A 43 3.74 -13.53 14.62
N LYS A 44 5.06 -13.69 14.78
CA LYS A 44 5.86 -13.01 15.80
C LYS A 44 7.03 -12.27 15.13
N PRO A 45 6.78 -11.15 14.43
CA PRO A 45 7.84 -10.35 13.85
C PRO A 45 8.72 -9.73 14.94
N ARG A 46 9.95 -9.39 14.59
CA ARG A 46 10.83 -8.61 15.46
C ARG A 46 10.19 -7.25 15.76
N LEU A 47 10.29 -6.77 16.98
CA LEU A 47 9.70 -5.49 17.38
C LEU A 47 10.13 -4.33 16.46
N LYS A 48 11.41 -4.32 16.05
CA LYS A 48 11.93 -3.33 15.10
C LYS A 48 11.17 -3.35 13.77
N THR A 49 10.93 -4.53 13.20
CA THR A 49 10.18 -4.72 11.95
C THR A 49 8.74 -4.21 12.08
N LEU A 50 8.10 -4.53 13.20
CA LEU A 50 6.73 -4.10 13.49
C LEU A 50 6.62 -2.56 13.62
N VAL A 51 7.56 -1.93 14.34
CA VAL A 51 7.59 -0.46 14.50
C VAL A 51 7.79 0.22 13.16
N ILE A 52 8.73 -0.26 12.33
CA ILE A 52 8.98 0.30 10.99
C ILE A 52 7.75 0.13 10.08
N LEU A 53 7.09 -1.03 10.14
CA LEU A 53 5.84 -1.27 9.43
C LEU A 53 4.77 -0.24 9.82
N ILE A 54 4.53 -0.06 11.12
CA ILE A 54 3.53 0.89 11.64
C ILE A 54 3.84 2.32 11.20
N ILE A 55 5.10 2.74 11.28
CA ILE A 55 5.53 4.08 10.82
C ILE A 55 5.27 4.22 9.30
N GLY A 56 5.65 3.23 8.50
CA GLY A 56 5.43 3.25 7.06
C GLY A 56 3.95 3.36 6.69
N LEU A 57 3.09 2.57 7.35
CA LEU A 57 1.64 2.60 7.13
C LEU A 57 1.00 3.92 7.59
N TRP A 58 1.48 4.48 8.70
CA TRP A 58 1.01 5.79 9.18
C TRP A 58 1.38 6.91 8.21
N VAL A 59 2.63 6.92 7.72
CA VAL A 59 3.10 7.88 6.70
C VAL A 59 2.29 7.74 5.41
N PHE A 60 2.01 6.50 4.98
CA PHE A 60 1.15 6.25 3.83
C PHE A 60 -0.25 6.84 4.02
N GLY A 61 -0.93 6.51 5.13
CA GLY A 61 -2.27 7.01 5.42
C GLY A 61 -2.33 8.52 5.62
N THR A 62 -1.26 9.14 6.15
CA THR A 62 -1.13 10.60 6.22
C THR A 62 -1.04 11.19 4.80
N GLY A 63 -0.32 10.55 3.88
CA GLY A 63 -0.27 10.96 2.49
C GLY A 63 -1.65 10.92 1.82
N ASP A 64 -2.42 9.83 2.02
CA ASP A 64 -3.81 9.74 1.54
C ASP A 64 -4.69 10.84 2.16
N ALA A 65 -4.55 11.10 3.46
CA ALA A 65 -5.30 12.16 4.15
C ALA A 65 -5.00 13.56 3.56
N ILE A 66 -3.75 13.83 3.18
CA ILE A 66 -3.36 15.08 2.53
C ILE A 66 -4.00 15.23 1.16
N LEU A 67 -4.11 14.14 0.36
CA LEU A 67 -4.82 14.15 -0.92
C LEU A 67 -6.29 14.47 -0.72
N ILE A 68 -6.94 13.85 0.26
CA ILE A 68 -8.35 14.09 0.60
C ILE A 68 -8.53 15.57 0.98
N ALA A 69 -7.69 16.10 1.87
CA ALA A 69 -7.77 17.50 2.31
C ALA A 69 -7.50 18.51 1.17
N ALA A 70 -6.70 18.15 0.18
CA ALA A 70 -6.41 18.99 -0.98
C ALA A 70 -7.63 19.20 -1.89
N GLY A 71 -8.56 18.24 -1.97
CA GLY A 71 -9.84 18.38 -2.65
C GLY A 71 -9.81 18.52 -4.18
N ILE A 72 -8.66 18.29 -4.84
CA ILE A 72 -8.51 18.44 -6.30
C ILE A 72 -8.24 17.13 -7.03
N GLY A 73 -8.15 16.01 -6.31
CA GLY A 73 -7.99 14.67 -6.89
C GLY A 73 -7.53 13.66 -5.88
N ASN A 74 -8.14 12.48 -5.95
CA ASN A 74 -7.89 11.36 -5.06
C ASN A 74 -7.51 10.09 -5.82
N THR A 75 -6.98 9.11 -5.11
CA THR A 75 -6.75 7.78 -5.70
C THR A 75 -8.09 7.10 -5.98
N PRO A 76 -8.21 6.20 -6.99
CA PRO A 76 -9.45 5.49 -7.29
C PRO A 76 -10.08 4.82 -6.05
N TRP A 77 -9.28 4.26 -5.19
CA TRP A 77 -9.71 3.61 -3.95
C TRP A 77 -10.23 4.60 -2.90
N THR A 78 -9.64 5.79 -2.85
CA THR A 78 -10.10 6.87 -1.98
C THR A 78 -11.43 7.43 -2.49
N VAL A 79 -11.60 7.56 -3.82
CA VAL A 79 -12.89 7.94 -4.43
C VAL A 79 -13.98 6.92 -4.07
N LEU A 80 -13.67 5.62 -4.13
CA LEU A 80 -14.63 4.59 -3.67
C LEU A 80 -14.98 4.75 -2.19
N ALA A 81 -13.99 4.98 -1.33
CA ALA A 81 -14.23 5.17 0.10
C ALA A 81 -15.06 6.45 0.38
N GLU A 82 -14.76 7.56 -0.31
CA GLU A 82 -15.55 8.81 -0.23
C GLU A 82 -16.99 8.62 -0.72
N GLY A 83 -17.18 7.94 -1.85
CA GLY A 83 -18.49 7.61 -2.36
C GLY A 83 -19.32 6.80 -1.36
N ILE A 84 -18.74 5.80 -0.72
CA ILE A 84 -19.38 5.03 0.35
C ILE A 84 -19.66 5.93 1.55
N ALA A 85 -18.68 6.71 2.01
CA ALA A 85 -18.80 7.58 3.17
C ALA A 85 -19.98 8.55 3.06
N ILE A 86 -20.14 9.19 1.89
CA ILE A 86 -21.24 10.12 1.61
C ILE A 86 -22.60 9.41 1.64
N ASN A 87 -22.69 8.19 1.08
CA ASN A 87 -23.97 7.49 0.98
C ASN A 87 -24.48 6.90 2.30
N ILE A 88 -23.60 6.58 3.26
CA ILE A 88 -23.96 5.96 4.54
C ILE A 88 -23.67 6.86 5.75
N ASP A 89 -23.32 8.13 5.51
CA ASP A 89 -22.99 9.12 6.55
C ASP A 89 -21.85 8.67 7.49
N TRP A 90 -20.81 8.10 6.88
CA TRP A 90 -19.59 7.66 7.58
C TRP A 90 -18.43 8.60 7.30
N THR A 91 -17.37 8.47 8.11
CA THR A 91 -16.10 9.15 7.80
C THR A 91 -15.35 8.40 6.70
N VAL A 92 -14.45 9.09 5.98
CA VAL A 92 -13.63 8.47 4.93
C VAL A 92 -12.71 7.39 5.51
N GLY A 93 -12.23 7.57 6.75
CA GLY A 93 -11.44 6.55 7.46
C GLY A 93 -12.22 5.27 7.71
N GLN A 94 -13.46 5.37 8.20
CA GLN A 94 -14.36 4.22 8.41
C GLN A 94 -14.67 3.50 7.09
N ALA A 95 -14.99 4.26 6.05
CA ALA A 95 -15.23 3.71 4.72
C ALA A 95 -13.98 3.03 4.13
N THR A 96 -12.80 3.59 4.32
CA THR A 96 -11.52 2.99 3.91
C THR A 96 -11.28 1.66 4.62
N PHE A 97 -11.58 1.57 5.92
CA PHE A 97 -11.51 0.31 6.66
C PHE A 97 -12.48 -0.72 6.11
N LEU A 98 -13.74 -0.34 5.87
CA LEU A 98 -14.75 -1.21 5.27
C LEU A 98 -14.30 -1.75 3.91
N VAL A 99 -13.84 -0.86 3.00
CA VAL A 99 -13.33 -1.26 1.68
C VAL A 99 -12.17 -2.26 1.82
N SER A 100 -11.23 -2.00 2.73
CA SER A 100 -10.10 -2.91 2.97
C SER A 100 -10.57 -4.27 3.50
N ALA A 101 -11.55 -4.30 4.40
CA ALA A 101 -12.15 -5.55 4.90
C ALA A 101 -12.86 -6.33 3.80
N LEU A 102 -13.65 -5.64 2.95
CA LEU A 102 -14.32 -6.27 1.80
C LEU A 102 -13.30 -6.84 0.80
N VAL A 103 -12.23 -6.13 0.52
CA VAL A 103 -11.16 -6.62 -0.36
C VAL A 103 -10.48 -7.86 0.24
N LEU A 104 -10.28 -7.90 1.56
CA LEU A 104 -9.75 -9.10 2.23
C LEU A 104 -10.70 -10.30 2.12
N LEU A 105 -12.02 -10.08 2.12
CA LEU A 105 -12.98 -11.15 1.86
C LEU A 105 -12.84 -11.71 0.44
N LEU A 106 -12.49 -10.87 -0.55
CA LEU A 106 -12.22 -11.33 -1.91
C LEU A 106 -10.94 -12.18 -2.05
N TRP A 107 -10.09 -12.23 -1.02
CA TRP A 107 -8.94 -13.15 -0.98
C TRP A 107 -9.35 -14.59 -0.73
N VAL A 108 -10.50 -14.82 -0.06
CA VAL A 108 -10.97 -16.18 0.28
C VAL A 108 -11.10 -17.08 -0.96
N PRO A 109 -11.80 -16.67 -2.05
CA PRO A 109 -11.88 -17.48 -3.26
C PRO A 109 -10.54 -17.64 -3.97
N LEU A 110 -9.62 -16.69 -3.82
CA LEU A 110 -8.27 -16.75 -4.39
C LEU A 110 -7.30 -17.59 -3.55
N ARG A 111 -7.74 -18.07 -2.37
CA ARG A 111 -6.93 -18.84 -1.40
C ARG A 111 -5.65 -18.12 -0.97
N GLU A 112 -5.66 -16.79 -1.01
CA GLU A 112 -4.56 -15.97 -0.50
C GLU A 112 -4.61 -15.90 1.02
N LYS A 113 -3.46 -15.87 1.66
CA LYS A 113 -3.36 -15.79 3.12
C LYS A 113 -2.89 -14.39 3.53
N PRO A 114 -3.70 -13.66 4.33
CA PRO A 114 -3.27 -12.36 4.82
C PRO A 114 -2.16 -12.51 5.87
N GLY A 115 -1.06 -11.76 5.71
CA GLY A 115 -0.03 -11.62 6.73
C GLY A 115 -0.43 -10.59 7.80
N ILE A 116 0.37 -10.49 8.86
CA ILE A 116 0.17 -9.45 9.90
C ILE A 116 0.22 -8.06 9.28
N GLY A 117 1.16 -7.81 8.36
CA GLY A 117 1.26 -6.53 7.66
C GLY A 117 0.00 -6.20 6.85
N THR A 118 -0.66 -7.19 6.27
CA THR A 118 -1.91 -7.01 5.52
C THR A 118 -3.05 -6.53 6.44
N ILE A 119 -3.19 -7.13 7.61
CA ILE A 119 -4.20 -6.74 8.60
C ILE A 119 -3.91 -5.35 9.17
N LEU A 120 -2.66 -5.09 9.55
CA LEU A 120 -2.24 -3.79 10.06
C LEU A 120 -2.36 -2.70 8.99
N ASN A 121 -2.15 -3.01 7.72
CA ASN A 121 -2.36 -2.06 6.62
C ASN A 121 -3.80 -1.57 6.60
N ALA A 122 -4.79 -2.47 6.65
CA ALA A 122 -6.21 -2.12 6.66
C ALA A 122 -6.58 -1.23 7.86
N ILE A 123 -6.03 -1.52 9.04
CA ILE A 123 -6.36 -0.81 10.28
C ILE A 123 -5.63 0.54 10.36
N ILE A 124 -4.31 0.56 10.15
CA ILE A 124 -3.47 1.74 10.43
C ILE A 124 -3.68 2.82 9.38
N ILE A 125 -3.83 2.46 8.09
CA ILE A 125 -4.11 3.46 7.04
C ILE A 125 -5.46 4.12 7.30
N ALA A 126 -6.50 3.34 7.61
CA ALA A 126 -7.82 3.86 7.94
C ALA A 126 -7.79 4.77 9.18
N ALA A 127 -7.08 4.36 10.24
CA ALA A 127 -6.89 5.15 11.43
C ALA A 127 -6.11 6.45 11.17
N ALA A 128 -5.07 6.40 10.33
CA ALA A 128 -4.32 7.59 9.95
C ALA A 128 -5.18 8.60 9.17
N ILE A 129 -6.01 8.13 8.22
CA ILE A 129 -6.97 8.98 7.50
C ILE A 129 -7.96 9.61 8.49
N GLU A 130 -8.57 8.80 9.37
CA GLU A 130 -9.53 9.25 10.37
C GLU A 130 -8.97 10.36 11.28
N VAL A 131 -7.73 10.19 11.70
CA VAL A 131 -7.06 11.13 12.61
C VAL A 131 -6.56 12.38 11.89
N MET A 132 -6.04 12.22 10.67
CA MET A 132 -5.34 13.31 9.98
C MET A 132 -6.27 14.22 9.17
N VAL A 133 -7.29 13.68 8.49
CA VAL A 133 -8.19 14.48 7.64
C VAL A 133 -8.78 15.69 8.39
N PRO A 134 -9.35 15.57 9.59
CA PRO A 134 -9.91 16.72 10.28
C PRO A 134 -8.87 17.73 10.83
N ARG A 135 -7.59 17.36 10.81
CA ARG A 135 -6.49 18.22 11.31
C ARG A 135 -5.72 18.92 10.21
N LEU A 136 -5.90 18.49 8.97
CA LEU A 136 -5.20 19.05 7.83
C LEU A 136 -5.92 20.31 7.32
N PRO A 137 -5.17 21.36 6.96
CA PRO A 137 -5.77 22.56 6.42
C PRO A 137 -6.31 22.31 5.00
N THR A 138 -7.49 22.85 4.72
CA THR A 138 -7.99 22.98 3.33
C THR A 138 -7.23 24.10 2.63
N PRO A 139 -6.72 23.88 1.40
CA PRO A 139 -5.91 24.87 0.71
C PRO A 139 -6.74 26.08 0.30
N GLY A 140 -6.24 27.27 0.60
CA GLY A 140 -6.91 28.54 0.25
C GLY A 140 -6.80 28.94 -1.23
N ASN A 141 -5.96 28.24 -2.01
CA ASN A 141 -5.79 28.49 -3.44
C ASN A 141 -5.26 27.24 -4.17
N GLN A 142 -5.37 27.23 -5.49
CA GLN A 142 -4.97 26.10 -6.34
C GLN A 142 -3.49 25.73 -6.23
N TYR A 143 -2.60 26.68 -6.03
CA TYR A 143 -1.16 26.38 -5.92
C TYR A 143 -0.84 25.60 -4.64
N LEU A 144 -1.48 25.95 -3.53
CA LEU A 144 -1.37 25.21 -2.27
C LEU A 144 -2.00 23.82 -2.39
N ALA A 145 -3.12 23.68 -3.10
CA ALA A 145 -3.73 22.38 -3.36
C ALA A 145 -2.79 21.47 -4.16
N ILE A 146 -2.17 21.98 -5.23
CA ILE A 146 -1.19 21.22 -6.01
C ILE A 146 0.02 20.83 -5.14
N ALA A 147 0.54 21.76 -4.32
CA ALA A 147 1.65 21.45 -3.42
C ALA A 147 1.29 20.35 -2.41
N GLN A 148 0.07 20.39 -1.85
CA GLN A 148 -0.44 19.32 -0.97
C GLN A 148 -0.52 17.98 -1.70
N VAL A 149 -1.05 17.95 -2.92
CA VAL A 149 -1.12 16.71 -3.72
C VAL A 149 0.28 16.14 -3.97
N LEU A 150 1.24 16.97 -4.37
CA LEU A 150 2.62 16.52 -4.57
C LEU A 150 3.24 15.96 -3.28
N LEU A 151 3.03 16.63 -2.15
CA LEU A 151 3.47 16.14 -0.85
C LEU A 151 2.80 14.81 -0.48
N GLY A 152 1.48 14.69 -0.67
CA GLY A 152 0.73 13.48 -0.41
C GLY A 152 1.24 12.29 -1.24
N VAL A 153 1.48 12.49 -2.54
CA VAL A 153 2.04 11.46 -3.44
C VAL A 153 3.43 11.01 -2.97
N VAL A 154 4.30 11.94 -2.58
CA VAL A 154 5.64 11.62 -2.04
C VAL A 154 5.51 10.80 -0.75
N LEU A 155 4.65 11.19 0.18
CA LEU A 155 4.45 10.45 1.43
C LEU A 155 3.87 9.05 1.20
N ILE A 156 2.92 8.90 0.28
CA ILE A 156 2.40 7.59 -0.13
C ILE A 156 3.54 6.72 -0.68
N GLY A 157 4.39 7.27 -1.55
CA GLY A 157 5.53 6.56 -2.12
C GLY A 157 6.54 6.12 -1.04
N VAL A 158 6.93 7.02 -0.15
CA VAL A 158 7.84 6.75 0.97
C VAL A 158 7.23 5.73 1.93
N GLY A 159 5.99 5.93 2.34
CA GLY A 159 5.26 5.02 3.22
C GLY A 159 5.16 3.62 2.62
N SER A 160 4.85 3.52 1.32
CA SER A 160 4.82 2.26 0.57
C SER A 160 6.17 1.55 0.60
N GLY A 161 7.26 2.27 0.31
CA GLY A 161 8.61 1.72 0.36
C GLY A 161 8.97 1.16 1.74
N ILE A 162 8.64 1.90 2.80
CA ILE A 162 8.94 1.50 4.18
C ILE A 162 8.13 0.26 4.58
N TYR A 163 6.79 0.23 4.34
CA TYR A 163 5.99 -0.91 4.79
C TYR A 163 6.24 -2.17 3.97
N LEU A 164 6.45 -2.05 2.65
CA LEU A 164 6.76 -3.19 1.80
C LEU A 164 8.09 -3.85 2.16
N THR A 165 9.11 -3.07 2.49
CA THR A 165 10.41 -3.61 2.93
C THR A 165 10.34 -4.29 4.28
N ALA A 166 9.31 -4.10 5.09
CA ALA A 166 9.09 -4.87 6.32
C ALA A 166 8.80 -6.36 6.03
N ASN A 167 8.33 -6.70 4.81
CA ASN A 167 8.06 -8.06 4.34
C ASN A 167 7.13 -8.86 5.29
N LEU A 168 6.01 -8.26 5.69
CA LEU A 168 5.00 -8.89 6.57
C LEU A 168 3.66 -9.11 5.85
N GLY A 169 3.70 -9.20 4.54
CA GLY A 169 2.57 -9.37 3.65
C GLY A 169 2.22 -8.08 2.89
N PRO A 170 1.65 -8.22 1.69
CA PRO A 170 1.21 -7.08 0.87
C PRO A 170 -0.04 -6.42 1.47
N GLY A 171 -0.32 -5.18 1.08
CA GLY A 171 -1.58 -4.53 1.40
C GLY A 171 -2.78 -5.29 0.80
N PRO A 172 -4.01 -5.11 1.36
CA PRO A 172 -5.21 -5.81 0.88
C PRO A 172 -5.42 -5.67 -0.64
N ARG A 173 -5.25 -4.48 -1.16
CA ARG A 173 -5.42 -4.13 -2.59
C ARG A 173 -4.36 -4.80 -3.47
N ASP A 174 -3.10 -4.74 -3.04
CA ASP A 174 -1.96 -5.29 -3.78
C ASP A 174 -2.02 -6.83 -3.83
N GLY A 175 -2.37 -7.46 -2.72
CA GLY A 175 -2.52 -8.91 -2.66
C GLY A 175 -3.71 -9.41 -3.50
N TRP A 176 -4.81 -8.66 -3.57
CA TRP A 176 -5.93 -8.99 -4.45
C TRP A 176 -5.51 -8.93 -5.93
N MET A 177 -4.81 -7.87 -6.34
CA MET A 177 -4.28 -7.74 -7.69
C MET A 177 -3.32 -8.88 -8.08
N THR A 178 -2.40 -9.21 -7.19
CA THR A 178 -1.43 -10.31 -7.42
C THR A 178 -2.10 -11.68 -7.36
N GLY A 179 -3.12 -11.87 -6.53
CA GLY A 179 -3.94 -13.07 -6.49
C GLY A 179 -4.69 -13.29 -7.81
N LEU A 180 -5.34 -12.27 -8.34
CA LEU A 180 -6.01 -12.32 -9.64
C LEU A 180 -5.02 -12.59 -10.78
N GLN A 181 -3.86 -11.94 -10.77
CA GLN A 181 -2.80 -12.21 -11.74
C GLN A 181 -2.41 -13.68 -11.76
N ARG A 182 -2.22 -14.28 -10.58
CA ARG A 182 -1.86 -15.71 -10.46
C ARG A 182 -2.98 -16.63 -10.90
N ALA A 183 -4.21 -16.32 -10.51
CA ALA A 183 -5.37 -17.16 -10.84
C ALA A 183 -5.70 -17.17 -12.33
N PHE A 184 -5.56 -16.06 -13.03
CA PHE A 184 -5.97 -15.92 -14.42
C PHE A 184 -4.81 -15.82 -15.42
N GLY A 185 -3.56 -15.74 -14.98
CA GLY A 185 -2.40 -15.60 -15.85
C GLY A 185 -2.34 -14.28 -16.64
N ILE A 186 -3.09 -13.27 -16.21
CA ILE A 186 -3.19 -11.96 -16.88
C ILE A 186 -2.04 -11.04 -16.39
N PRO A 187 -1.42 -10.24 -17.27
CA PRO A 187 -0.41 -9.27 -16.85
C PRO A 187 -0.93 -8.31 -15.77
N ILE A 188 -0.13 -8.08 -14.71
CA ILE A 188 -0.53 -7.28 -13.55
C ILE A 188 -1.02 -5.88 -13.91
N ALA A 189 -0.43 -5.26 -14.93
CA ALA A 189 -0.83 -3.93 -15.40
C ALA A 189 -2.30 -3.89 -15.89
N ARG A 190 -2.77 -4.96 -16.56
CA ARG A 190 -4.16 -5.07 -17.01
C ARG A 190 -5.11 -5.32 -15.85
N VAL A 191 -4.72 -6.21 -14.92
CA VAL A 191 -5.50 -6.48 -13.70
C VAL A 191 -5.65 -5.19 -12.89
N ARG A 192 -4.55 -4.48 -12.66
CA ARG A 192 -4.53 -3.22 -11.94
C ARG A 192 -5.42 -2.17 -12.61
N GLY A 193 -5.23 -1.94 -13.92
CA GLY A 193 -6.03 -0.96 -14.66
C GLY A 193 -7.54 -1.28 -14.61
N ALA A 194 -7.91 -2.56 -14.79
CA ALA A 194 -9.32 -2.98 -14.72
C ALA A 194 -9.91 -2.74 -13.33
N ILE A 195 -9.19 -3.08 -12.26
CA ILE A 195 -9.65 -2.84 -10.89
C ILE A 195 -9.78 -1.34 -10.61
N GLU A 196 -8.75 -0.54 -10.92
CA GLU A 196 -8.75 0.90 -10.66
C GLU A 196 -9.89 1.62 -11.41
N ILE A 197 -10.15 1.25 -12.67
CA ILE A 197 -11.29 1.79 -13.41
C ILE A 197 -12.62 1.36 -12.78
N SER A 198 -12.75 0.09 -12.37
CA SER A 198 -13.97 -0.43 -11.75
C SER A 198 -14.28 0.27 -10.43
N VAL A 199 -13.28 0.40 -9.54
CA VAL A 199 -13.50 1.04 -8.24
C VAL A 199 -13.78 2.54 -8.38
N LEU A 200 -13.13 3.20 -9.36
CA LEU A 200 -13.41 4.60 -9.67
C LEU A 200 -14.86 4.79 -10.17
N ALA A 201 -15.33 3.92 -11.08
CA ALA A 201 -16.69 3.99 -11.62
C ALA A 201 -17.76 3.69 -10.56
N ILE A 202 -17.46 2.82 -9.58
CA ILE A 202 -18.39 2.50 -8.49
C ILE A 202 -18.43 3.63 -7.45
N GLY A 203 -17.28 4.26 -7.20
CA GLY A 203 -17.16 5.32 -6.18
C GLY A 203 -17.61 6.71 -6.64
N TRP A 204 -17.73 6.92 -7.96
CA TRP A 204 -18.17 8.20 -8.56
C TRP A 204 -19.69 8.36 -8.36
#